data_c1e79b99d3bea5fb76d9d0163a058711
#
_entry.id   c1e79b99d3bea5fb76d9d0163a058711
#
_cell.length_a   1.000
_cell.length_b   1.000
_cell.length_c   1.000
_cell.angle_alpha   90.00
_cell.angle_beta   90.00
_cell.angle_gamma   90.00
#
_symmetry.space_group_name_H-M   'P 1'
#
loop_
_entity.id
_entity.type
_entity.pdbx_description
1 polymer ?
#
loop_
_entity_poly.entity_id
_entity_poly.type
_entity_poly.pdbx_seq_one_letter_code
_entity_poly.pdbx_strand_id
1 'polypeptide(L)'
;MTAPAVLAAQLVRADAALHAHVTVGVALAQQQIVLRLSDRPALSRQVIRLLPARLARDVTDDVLAHRELARLTPPQPLSAFRVGPAAAAAKLRAFYEEGQRRSAIPWQVLAAVNYVESDFGRVRQSSVSGAQGPMQFMPSTWAAYGRGNVHDPHQAILGAARFLHAAGGTVDERAALHRYNPSWAYVDAIRRYAGR
;
A
#
# COMPACT_ATOMS: atom_id res chain seq x y z
N MET A 1 20.46 -4.89 20.91
CA MET A 1 19.22 -4.14 20.49
C MET A 1 19.62 -2.79 19.93
N THR A 2 19.12 -2.39 18.75
CA THR A 2 19.45 -1.08 18.15
C THR A 2 18.78 0.04 18.95
N ALA A 3 19.55 1.06 19.37
CA ALA A 3 19.05 2.17 20.15
C ALA A 3 17.99 2.99 19.37
N PRO A 4 16.93 3.53 20.03
CA PRO A 4 15.89 4.33 19.38
C PRO A 4 16.46 5.50 18.57
N ALA A 5 17.47 6.20 19.06
CA ALA A 5 18.11 7.31 18.37
C ALA A 5 18.77 6.90 17.03
N VAL A 6 19.34 5.69 16.98
CA VAL A 6 19.95 5.16 15.74
C VAL A 6 18.86 4.91 14.69
N LEU A 7 17.73 4.32 15.06
CA LEU A 7 16.62 4.08 14.15
C LEU A 7 15.99 5.39 13.67
N ALA A 8 15.82 6.37 14.56
CA ALA A 8 15.33 7.69 14.18
C ALA A 8 16.27 8.37 13.17
N ALA A 9 17.59 8.35 13.41
CA ALA A 9 18.56 8.91 12.49
C ALA A 9 18.59 8.17 11.14
N GLN A 10 18.36 6.87 11.11
CA GLN A 10 18.24 6.10 9.87
C GLN A 10 16.99 6.50 9.08
N LEU A 11 15.83 6.67 9.74
CA LEU A 11 14.60 7.12 9.12
C LEU A 11 14.74 8.53 8.52
N VAL A 12 15.36 9.47 9.25
CA VAL A 12 15.61 10.84 8.75
C VAL A 12 16.50 10.81 7.51
N ARG A 13 17.58 10.03 7.53
CA ARG A 13 18.46 9.90 6.36
C ARG A 13 17.76 9.24 5.17
N ALA A 14 16.96 8.21 5.42
CA ALA A 14 16.19 7.54 4.36
C ALA A 14 15.15 8.49 3.74
N ASP A 15 14.42 9.24 4.55
CA ASP A 15 13.46 10.23 4.09
C ASP A 15 14.12 11.30 3.21
N ALA A 16 15.23 11.88 3.65
CA ALA A 16 15.99 12.85 2.87
C ALA A 16 16.51 12.28 1.55
N ALA A 17 17.03 11.05 1.56
CA ALA A 17 17.53 10.38 0.37
C ALA A 17 16.41 10.07 -0.63
N LEU A 18 15.21 9.67 -0.17
CA LEU A 18 14.05 9.40 -1.02
C LEU A 18 13.45 10.66 -1.61
N HIS A 19 13.56 11.82 -0.94
CA HIS A 19 13.18 13.11 -1.52
C HIS A 19 14.16 13.59 -2.59
N ALA A 20 15.45 13.27 -2.45
CA ALA A 20 16.46 13.61 -3.45
C ALA A 20 16.40 12.66 -4.66
N HIS A 21 16.46 11.36 -4.40
CA HIS A 21 16.41 10.32 -5.45
C HIS A 21 15.78 9.04 -4.88
N VAL A 22 14.68 8.59 -5.48
CA VAL A 22 14.06 7.33 -5.08
C VAL A 22 14.92 6.14 -5.50
N THR A 23 15.51 5.45 -4.53
CA THR A 23 16.21 4.19 -4.75
C THR A 23 15.53 3.04 -4.00
N VAL A 24 15.44 1.89 -4.64
CA VAL A 24 14.81 0.69 -4.05
C VAL A 24 15.47 0.30 -2.74
N GLY A 25 16.81 0.36 -2.66
CA GLY A 25 17.54 -0.02 -1.45
C GLY A 25 17.20 0.86 -0.25
N VAL A 26 17.09 2.17 -0.43
CA VAL A 26 16.70 3.11 0.64
C VAL A 26 15.25 2.91 1.07
N ALA A 27 14.35 2.72 0.10
CA ALA A 27 12.93 2.45 0.40
C ALA A 27 12.75 1.15 1.19
N LEU A 28 13.44 0.07 0.82
CA LEU A 28 13.43 -1.19 1.55
C LEU A 28 13.99 -1.05 2.96
N ALA A 29 15.08 -0.31 3.14
CA ALA A 29 15.65 -0.07 4.45
C ALA A 29 14.68 0.69 5.36
N GLN A 30 13.99 1.72 4.85
CA GLN A 30 12.95 2.44 5.57
C GLN A 30 11.79 1.51 5.95
N GLN A 31 11.29 0.73 4.98
CA GLN A 31 10.21 -0.23 5.20
C GLN A 31 10.56 -1.24 6.29
N GLN A 32 11.78 -1.80 6.30
CA GLN A 32 12.21 -2.74 7.34
C GLN A 32 12.20 -2.13 8.74
N ILE A 33 12.53 -0.84 8.86
CA ILE A 33 12.44 -0.13 10.15
C ILE A 33 10.98 -0.01 10.56
N VAL A 34 10.09 0.40 9.66
CA VAL A 34 8.64 0.52 9.92
C VAL A 34 8.06 -0.82 10.39
N LEU A 35 8.35 -1.92 9.69
CA LEU A 35 7.93 -3.27 10.07
C LEU A 35 8.38 -3.62 11.50
N ARG A 36 9.65 -3.37 11.81
CA ARG A 36 10.21 -3.60 13.15
C ARG A 36 9.53 -2.75 14.24
N LEU A 37 9.15 -1.52 13.92
CA LEU A 37 8.42 -0.63 14.83
C LEU A 37 6.98 -1.08 15.02
N SER A 38 6.36 -1.67 13.98
CA SER A 38 5.00 -2.19 14.04
C SER A 38 4.85 -3.31 15.07
N ASP A 39 5.86 -4.17 15.19
CA ASP A 39 5.85 -5.28 16.16
C ASP A 39 6.24 -4.86 17.59
N ARG A 40 6.72 -3.62 17.79
CA ARG A 40 7.29 -3.15 19.05
C ARG A 40 6.74 -1.79 19.49
N PRO A 41 5.54 -1.75 20.11
CA PRO A 41 4.87 -0.49 20.45
C PRO A 41 5.68 0.48 21.32
N ALA A 42 6.43 -0.05 22.29
CA ALA A 42 7.26 0.79 23.16
C ALA A 42 8.42 1.44 22.39
N LEU A 43 9.11 0.67 21.55
CA LEU A 43 10.18 1.14 20.67
C LEU A 43 9.64 2.17 19.67
N SER A 44 8.48 1.88 19.08
CA SER A 44 7.81 2.78 18.14
C SER A 44 7.59 4.17 18.75
N ARG A 45 7.01 4.24 19.94
CA ARG A 45 6.80 5.53 20.64
C ARG A 45 8.11 6.28 20.92
N GLN A 46 9.18 5.56 21.29
CA GLN A 46 10.49 6.18 21.55
C GLN A 46 11.10 6.75 20.27
N VAL A 47 11.06 6.01 19.17
CA VAL A 47 11.60 6.45 17.87
C VAL A 47 10.81 7.63 17.33
N ILE A 48 9.47 7.53 17.28
CA ILE A 48 8.60 8.57 16.72
C ILE A 48 8.79 9.92 17.43
N ARG A 49 8.99 9.93 18.74
CA ARG A 49 9.27 11.17 19.52
C ARG A 49 10.57 11.88 19.12
N LEU A 50 11.50 11.17 18.48
CA LEU A 50 12.79 11.71 18.02
C LEU A 50 12.77 12.20 16.58
N LEU A 51 11.64 12.02 15.87
CA LEU A 51 11.52 12.39 14.45
C LEU A 51 11.00 13.83 14.30
N PRO A 52 11.38 14.53 13.21
CA PRO A 52 10.71 15.75 12.79
C PRO A 52 9.20 15.54 12.63
N ALA A 53 8.38 16.55 12.95
CA ALA A 53 6.92 16.42 13.05
C ALA A 53 6.24 15.82 11.81
N ARG A 54 6.69 16.18 10.59
CA ARG A 54 6.17 15.59 9.34
C ARG A 54 6.46 14.08 9.28
N LEU A 55 7.74 13.72 9.40
CA LEU A 55 8.16 12.33 9.33
C LEU A 55 7.59 11.47 10.46
N ALA A 56 7.39 12.07 11.65
CA ALA A 56 6.73 11.41 12.78
C ALA A 56 5.28 11.01 12.44
N ARG A 57 4.54 11.87 11.74
CA ARG A 57 3.17 11.54 11.26
C ARG A 57 3.23 10.41 10.23
N ASP A 58 4.06 10.55 9.21
CA ASP A 58 4.17 9.56 8.12
C ASP A 58 4.53 8.18 8.67
N VAL A 59 5.56 8.09 9.55
CA VAL A 59 5.97 6.83 10.19
C VAL A 59 4.89 6.29 11.13
N THR A 60 4.14 7.16 11.82
CA THR A 60 3.02 6.73 12.67
C THR A 60 1.94 6.09 11.83
N ASP A 61 1.55 6.71 10.72
CA ASP A 61 0.53 6.19 9.82
C ASP A 61 0.94 4.86 9.20
N ASP A 62 2.18 4.73 8.75
CA ASP A 62 2.73 3.47 8.23
C ASP A 62 2.71 2.35 9.28
N VAL A 63 3.16 2.64 10.50
CA VAL A 63 3.16 1.67 11.62
C VAL A 63 1.74 1.24 11.98
N LEU A 64 0.78 2.16 12.01
CA LEU A 64 -0.62 1.85 12.32
C LEU A 64 -1.28 1.06 11.21
N ALA A 65 -1.09 1.47 9.94
CA ALA A 65 -1.59 0.76 8.78
C ALA A 65 -1.11 -0.71 8.76
N HIS A 66 0.18 -0.92 9.02
CA HIS A 66 0.74 -2.26 9.06
C HIS A 66 0.13 -3.12 10.17
N ARG A 67 -0.06 -2.55 11.37
CA ARG A 67 -0.72 -3.25 12.49
C ARG A 67 -2.17 -3.60 12.19
N GLU A 68 -2.90 -2.72 11.54
CA GLU A 68 -4.29 -2.95 11.14
C GLU A 68 -4.39 -4.11 10.15
N LEU A 69 -3.53 -4.13 9.14
CA LEU A 69 -3.47 -5.21 8.15
C LEU A 69 -3.03 -6.55 8.76
N ALA A 70 -2.06 -6.55 9.67
CA ALA A 70 -1.59 -7.77 10.35
C ALA A 70 -2.68 -8.46 11.20
N ARG A 71 -3.72 -7.72 11.62
CA ARG A 71 -4.89 -8.29 12.29
C ARG A 71 -5.83 -9.02 11.34
N LEU A 72 -5.85 -8.61 10.07
CA LEU A 72 -6.72 -9.23 9.05
C LEU A 72 -6.10 -10.51 8.50
N THR A 73 -4.81 -10.51 8.30
CA THR A 73 -4.08 -11.64 7.72
C THR A 73 -2.81 -11.89 8.52
N PRO A 74 -2.72 -13.00 9.25
CA PRO A 74 -1.51 -13.36 9.96
C PRO A 74 -0.31 -13.43 9.01
N PRO A 75 0.88 -12.98 9.45
CA PRO A 75 2.09 -13.05 8.64
C PRO A 75 2.36 -14.47 8.16
N GLN A 76 2.67 -14.61 6.88
CA GLN A 76 3.06 -15.87 6.26
C GLN A 76 4.54 -15.81 5.86
N PRO A 77 5.28 -16.93 5.87
CA PRO A 77 6.65 -16.95 5.40
C PRO A 77 6.71 -16.65 3.89
N LEU A 78 7.78 -15.97 3.44
CA LEU A 78 7.96 -15.63 2.02
C LEU A 78 7.90 -16.84 1.09
N SER A 79 8.31 -18.03 1.59
CA SER A 79 8.21 -19.30 0.84
C SER A 79 6.77 -19.73 0.52
N ALA A 80 5.77 -19.16 1.20
CA ALA A 80 4.37 -19.40 0.88
C ALA A 80 3.89 -18.60 -0.34
N PHE A 81 4.69 -17.65 -0.85
CA PHE A 81 4.31 -16.76 -1.93
C PHE A 81 5.16 -16.98 -3.18
N ARG A 82 4.51 -16.97 -4.35
CA ARG A 82 5.19 -16.76 -5.62
C ARG A 82 5.40 -15.26 -5.80
N VAL A 83 6.65 -14.81 -5.76
CA VAL A 83 7.00 -13.40 -5.89
C VAL A 83 7.77 -13.13 -7.18
N GLY A 84 7.64 -11.92 -7.69
CA GLY A 84 8.37 -11.46 -8.86
C GLY A 84 8.66 -9.96 -8.77
N PRO A 85 9.37 -9.38 -9.73
CA PRO A 85 9.61 -7.96 -9.74
C PRO A 85 8.31 -7.18 -9.95
N ALA A 86 8.17 -6.04 -9.26
CA ALA A 86 7.17 -5.05 -9.61
C ALA A 86 7.47 -4.41 -10.97
N ALA A 87 6.47 -3.83 -11.60
CA ALA A 87 6.71 -2.92 -12.73
C ALA A 87 7.52 -1.70 -12.24
N ALA A 88 8.25 -1.06 -13.17
CA ALA A 88 9.05 0.12 -12.80
C ALA A 88 8.18 1.20 -12.14
N ALA A 89 8.67 1.82 -11.07
CA ALA A 89 7.90 2.78 -10.26
C ALA A 89 7.32 3.93 -11.12
N ALA A 90 8.08 4.44 -12.09
CA ALA A 90 7.60 5.48 -13.01
C ALA A 90 6.41 4.99 -13.87
N LYS A 91 6.41 3.72 -14.32
CA LYS A 91 5.28 3.14 -15.05
C LYS A 91 4.06 2.99 -14.16
N LEU A 92 4.23 2.46 -12.95
CA LEU A 92 3.13 2.34 -12.00
C LEU A 92 2.54 3.71 -11.68
N ARG A 93 3.38 4.72 -11.43
CA ARG A 93 2.93 6.08 -11.18
C ARG A 93 2.10 6.62 -12.34
N ALA A 94 2.56 6.45 -13.59
CA ALA A 94 1.80 6.88 -14.77
C ALA A 94 0.42 6.18 -14.88
N PHE A 95 0.34 4.89 -14.53
CA PHE A 95 -0.92 4.14 -14.52
C PHE A 95 -1.89 4.64 -13.44
N TYR A 96 -1.41 4.96 -12.23
CA TYR A 96 -2.24 5.54 -11.18
C TYR A 96 -2.75 6.93 -11.56
N GLU A 97 -1.89 7.78 -12.13
CA GLU A 97 -2.28 9.12 -12.59
C GLU A 97 -3.29 9.05 -13.75
N GLU A 98 -3.14 8.09 -14.65
CA GLU A 98 -4.15 7.83 -15.67
C GLU A 98 -5.49 7.38 -15.04
N GLY A 99 -5.44 6.49 -14.05
CA GLY A 99 -6.60 6.10 -13.27
C GLY A 99 -7.29 7.29 -12.64
N GLN A 100 -6.55 8.18 -11.99
CA GLN A 100 -7.08 9.41 -11.41
C GLN A 100 -7.73 10.31 -12.46
N ARG A 101 -7.07 10.55 -13.59
CA ARG A 101 -7.65 11.40 -14.67
C ARG A 101 -8.98 10.85 -15.20
N ARG A 102 -9.13 9.51 -15.25
CA ARG A 102 -10.33 8.84 -15.80
C ARG A 102 -11.46 8.66 -14.80
N SER A 103 -11.17 8.65 -13.51
CA SER A 103 -12.15 8.28 -12.46
C SER A 103 -12.29 9.32 -11.36
N ALA A 104 -11.43 10.33 -11.30
CA ALA A 104 -11.27 11.27 -10.18
C ALA A 104 -10.93 10.60 -8.83
N ILE A 105 -10.58 9.30 -8.81
CA ILE A 105 -10.03 8.64 -7.62
C ILE A 105 -8.55 9.05 -7.48
N PRO A 106 -8.13 9.55 -6.31
CA PRO A 106 -6.75 9.99 -6.12
C PRO A 106 -5.73 8.89 -6.42
N TRP A 107 -4.66 9.22 -7.14
CA TRP A 107 -3.63 8.25 -7.51
C TRP A 107 -2.99 7.58 -6.29
N GLN A 108 -2.88 8.30 -5.16
CA GLN A 108 -2.36 7.77 -3.90
C GLN A 108 -3.22 6.61 -3.38
N VAL A 109 -4.54 6.73 -3.50
CA VAL A 109 -5.48 5.66 -3.11
C VAL A 109 -5.27 4.43 -3.99
N LEU A 110 -5.15 4.59 -5.32
CA LEU A 110 -4.89 3.48 -6.23
C LEU A 110 -3.55 2.81 -5.94
N ALA A 111 -2.52 3.59 -5.61
CA ALA A 111 -1.20 3.08 -5.23
C ALA A 111 -1.26 2.33 -3.89
N ALA A 112 -1.98 2.85 -2.89
CA ALA A 112 -2.15 2.20 -1.60
C ALA A 112 -2.91 0.87 -1.72
N VAL A 113 -3.96 0.81 -2.53
CA VAL A 113 -4.68 -0.44 -2.83
C VAL A 113 -3.72 -1.44 -3.50
N ASN A 114 -2.96 -1.04 -4.53
CA ASN A 114 -2.02 -1.93 -5.20
C ASN A 114 -0.91 -2.46 -4.25
N TYR A 115 -0.45 -1.61 -3.34
CA TYR A 115 0.52 -2.00 -2.31
C TYR A 115 -0.06 -3.07 -1.38
N VAL A 116 -1.22 -2.81 -0.80
CA VAL A 116 -1.86 -3.71 0.18
C VAL A 116 -2.26 -5.04 -0.45
N GLU A 117 -2.78 -5.02 -1.68
CA GLU A 117 -3.28 -6.23 -2.35
C GLU A 117 -2.15 -7.17 -2.82
N SER A 118 -1.02 -6.63 -3.25
CA SER A 118 0.01 -7.46 -3.89
C SER A 118 1.43 -6.95 -3.81
N ASP A 119 1.73 -5.99 -2.95
CA ASP A 119 3.05 -5.33 -2.90
C ASP A 119 3.45 -4.84 -4.31
N PHE A 120 2.61 -3.99 -4.90
CA PHE A 120 2.78 -3.44 -6.26
C PHE A 120 2.85 -4.50 -7.38
N GLY A 121 2.11 -5.60 -7.22
CA GLY A 121 2.10 -6.72 -8.16
C GLY A 121 3.29 -7.67 -8.01
N ARG A 122 4.04 -7.60 -6.93
CA ARG A 122 5.13 -8.56 -6.63
C ARG A 122 4.60 -9.92 -6.23
N VAL A 123 3.51 -9.97 -5.48
CA VAL A 123 2.81 -11.22 -5.17
C VAL A 123 2.00 -11.64 -6.40
N ARG A 124 2.28 -12.83 -6.93
CA ARG A 124 1.79 -13.33 -8.23
C ARG A 124 0.67 -14.35 -8.14
N GLN A 125 0.39 -14.86 -6.96
CA GLN A 125 -0.67 -15.86 -6.79
C GLN A 125 -2.03 -15.23 -6.57
N SER A 126 -3.06 -16.03 -6.86
CA SER A 126 -4.42 -15.70 -6.42
C SER A 126 -4.54 -15.88 -4.90
N SER A 127 -5.43 -15.11 -4.28
CA SER A 127 -5.77 -15.34 -2.87
C SER A 127 -6.48 -16.67 -2.66
N VAL A 128 -6.59 -17.11 -1.42
CA VAL A 128 -7.33 -18.32 -1.04
C VAL A 128 -8.80 -18.23 -1.49
N SER A 129 -9.38 -17.03 -1.49
CA SER A 129 -10.74 -16.77 -1.97
C SER A 129 -10.85 -16.61 -3.49
N GLY A 130 -9.75 -16.70 -4.24
CA GLY A 130 -9.75 -16.63 -5.70
C GLY A 130 -9.57 -15.22 -6.28
N ALA A 131 -9.21 -14.23 -5.49
CA ALA A 131 -8.87 -12.91 -6.00
C ALA A 131 -7.58 -12.94 -6.83
N GLN A 132 -7.51 -12.17 -7.92
CA GLN A 132 -6.49 -12.30 -8.96
C GLN A 132 -5.83 -10.97 -9.32
N GLY A 133 -4.59 -11.07 -9.76
CA GLY A 133 -3.82 -9.96 -10.33
C GLY A 133 -3.33 -8.94 -9.30
N PRO A 134 -2.64 -7.89 -9.77
CA PRO A 134 -1.98 -6.94 -8.87
C PRO A 134 -2.94 -6.10 -8.02
N MET A 135 -4.23 -6.04 -8.37
CA MET A 135 -5.28 -5.36 -7.62
C MET A 135 -6.26 -6.34 -6.95
N GLN A 136 -5.94 -7.66 -6.95
CA GLN A 136 -6.69 -8.74 -6.29
C GLN A 136 -8.20 -8.72 -6.58
N PHE A 137 -8.58 -8.67 -7.85
CA PHE A 137 -9.98 -8.72 -8.26
C PHE A 137 -10.59 -10.12 -8.12
N MET A 138 -11.78 -10.19 -7.52
CA MET A 138 -12.64 -11.36 -7.68
C MET A 138 -13.09 -11.49 -9.14
N PRO A 139 -13.21 -12.71 -9.70
CA PRO A 139 -13.60 -12.91 -11.11
C PRO A 139 -14.89 -12.19 -11.52
N SER A 140 -15.91 -12.21 -10.67
CA SER A 140 -17.17 -11.49 -10.91
C SER A 140 -17.01 -9.98 -10.96
N THR A 141 -16.19 -9.43 -10.06
CA THR A 141 -15.88 -8.00 -10.04
C THR A 141 -15.06 -7.60 -11.26
N TRP A 142 -14.11 -8.45 -11.67
CA TRP A 142 -13.35 -8.21 -12.90
C TRP A 142 -14.25 -8.23 -14.14
N ALA A 143 -15.18 -9.16 -14.23
CA ALA A 143 -16.14 -9.19 -15.32
C ALA A 143 -16.98 -7.90 -15.43
N ALA A 144 -17.32 -7.28 -14.31
CA ALA A 144 -18.11 -6.04 -14.28
C ALA A 144 -17.29 -4.77 -14.58
N TYR A 145 -16.07 -4.68 -14.02
CA TYR A 145 -15.27 -3.44 -14.03
C TYR A 145 -13.95 -3.56 -14.78
N GLY A 146 -13.48 -4.78 -15.01
CA GLY A 146 -12.22 -5.06 -15.70
C GLY A 146 -12.34 -4.92 -17.22
N ARG A 147 -11.19 -4.79 -17.87
CA ARG A 147 -11.05 -4.92 -19.33
C ARG A 147 -9.71 -5.54 -19.63
N GLY A 148 -9.69 -6.55 -20.48
CA GLY A 148 -8.48 -7.25 -20.88
C GLY A 148 -7.96 -8.22 -19.82
N ASN A 149 -6.66 -8.20 -19.54
CA ASN A 149 -5.99 -9.17 -18.66
C ASN A 149 -5.91 -8.64 -17.21
N VAL A 150 -6.52 -9.36 -16.26
CA VAL A 150 -6.50 -9.03 -14.82
C VAL A 150 -5.08 -9.04 -14.24
N HIS A 151 -4.13 -9.74 -14.84
CA HIS A 151 -2.74 -9.81 -14.41
C HIS A 151 -1.85 -8.70 -15.00
N ASP A 152 -2.36 -7.92 -15.94
CA ASP A 152 -1.67 -6.74 -16.46
C ASP A 152 -1.83 -5.56 -15.49
N PRO A 153 -0.73 -4.98 -14.96
CA PRO A 153 -0.81 -3.92 -13.94
C PRO A 153 -1.58 -2.68 -14.41
N HIS A 154 -1.42 -2.26 -15.67
CA HIS A 154 -2.12 -1.10 -16.21
C HIS A 154 -3.63 -1.35 -16.24
N GLN A 155 -4.04 -2.49 -16.79
CA GLN A 155 -5.46 -2.83 -16.94
C GLN A 155 -6.13 -3.04 -15.57
N ALA A 156 -5.44 -3.68 -14.63
CA ALA A 156 -5.92 -3.90 -13.28
C ALA A 156 -6.10 -2.59 -12.51
N ILE A 157 -5.14 -1.67 -12.56
CA ILE A 157 -5.22 -0.35 -11.93
C ILE A 157 -6.39 0.46 -12.49
N LEU A 158 -6.58 0.47 -13.81
CA LEU A 158 -7.74 1.13 -14.42
C LEU A 158 -9.06 0.44 -14.07
N GLY A 159 -9.06 -0.87 -13.87
CA GLY A 159 -10.20 -1.62 -13.34
C GLY A 159 -10.58 -1.16 -11.93
N ALA A 160 -9.61 -1.03 -11.04
CA ALA A 160 -9.82 -0.56 -9.67
C ALA A 160 -10.31 0.89 -9.63
N ALA A 161 -9.77 1.76 -10.49
CA ALA A 161 -10.23 3.13 -10.62
C ALA A 161 -11.71 3.20 -11.03
N ARG A 162 -12.13 2.37 -12.02
CA ARG A 162 -13.55 2.28 -12.42
C ARG A 162 -14.45 1.74 -11.31
N PHE A 163 -14.00 0.68 -10.62
CA PHE A 163 -14.76 0.12 -9.50
C PHE A 163 -14.96 1.15 -8.40
N LEU A 164 -13.89 1.80 -7.93
CA LEU A 164 -13.98 2.78 -6.84
C LEU A 164 -14.84 3.99 -7.23
N HIS A 165 -14.74 4.45 -8.48
CA HIS A 165 -15.62 5.51 -8.99
C HIS A 165 -17.09 5.08 -8.97
N ALA A 166 -17.43 3.92 -9.53
CA ALA A 166 -18.77 3.37 -9.55
C ALA A 166 -19.32 3.09 -8.14
N ALA A 167 -18.45 2.77 -7.20
CA ALA A 167 -18.78 2.61 -5.79
C ALA A 167 -19.01 3.95 -5.06
N GLY A 168 -18.92 5.10 -5.75
CA GLY A 168 -19.12 6.42 -5.18
C GLY A 168 -17.88 7.01 -4.48
N GLY A 169 -16.69 6.54 -4.79
CA GLY A 169 -15.44 6.91 -4.11
C GLY A 169 -15.03 8.37 -4.26
N THR A 170 -15.63 9.12 -5.17
CA THR A 170 -15.46 10.57 -5.31
C THR A 170 -16.30 11.37 -4.31
N VAL A 171 -17.32 10.76 -3.72
CA VAL A 171 -18.22 11.36 -2.73
C VAL A 171 -17.93 10.80 -1.33
N ASP A 172 -17.84 9.48 -1.22
CA ASP A 172 -17.50 8.77 0.01
C ASP A 172 -16.43 7.71 -0.26
N GLU A 173 -15.17 8.13 -0.14
CA GLU A 173 -13.99 7.27 -0.32
C GLU A 173 -14.00 6.07 0.64
N ARG A 174 -14.41 6.31 1.91
CA ARG A 174 -14.44 5.24 2.93
C ARG A 174 -15.44 4.15 2.58
N ALA A 175 -16.65 4.54 2.19
CA ALA A 175 -17.66 3.58 1.78
C ALA A 175 -17.26 2.81 0.52
N ALA A 176 -16.63 3.47 -0.45
CA ALA A 176 -16.15 2.82 -1.67
C ALA A 176 -15.03 1.82 -1.39
N LEU A 177 -14.06 2.17 -0.54
CA LEU A 177 -13.01 1.26 -0.09
C LEU A 177 -13.58 0.07 0.70
N HIS A 178 -14.60 0.29 1.55
CA HIS A 178 -15.27 -0.78 2.27
C HIS A 178 -16.04 -1.72 1.33
N ARG A 179 -16.53 -1.25 0.19
CA ARG A 179 -17.10 -2.13 -0.87
C ARG A 179 -16.02 -2.92 -1.60
N TYR A 180 -14.79 -2.38 -1.71
CA TYR A 180 -13.65 -3.07 -2.31
C TYR A 180 -13.21 -4.24 -1.41
N ASN A 181 -13.05 -3.98 -0.12
CA ASN A 181 -12.78 -4.97 0.90
C ASN A 181 -13.61 -4.64 2.16
N PRO A 182 -14.53 -5.52 2.60
CA PRO A 182 -15.46 -5.26 3.69
C PRO A 182 -14.82 -5.32 5.08
N SER A 183 -13.75 -4.57 5.27
CA SER A 183 -13.02 -4.42 6.53
C SER A 183 -12.67 -2.96 6.78
N TRP A 184 -13.10 -2.41 7.90
CA TRP A 184 -12.72 -1.06 8.31
C TRP A 184 -11.23 -0.93 8.59
N ALA A 185 -10.57 -1.98 9.10
CA ALA A 185 -9.12 -2.00 9.25
C ALA A 185 -8.40 -1.88 7.90
N TYR A 186 -8.92 -2.51 6.85
CA TYR A 186 -8.44 -2.33 5.48
C TYR A 186 -8.61 -0.87 5.01
N VAL A 187 -9.80 -0.32 5.19
CA VAL A 187 -10.11 1.07 4.80
C VAL A 187 -9.16 2.05 5.49
N ASP A 188 -8.95 1.90 6.80
CA ASP A 188 -8.07 2.78 7.56
C ASP A 188 -6.61 2.62 7.14
N ALA A 189 -6.15 1.39 6.86
CA ALA A 189 -4.81 1.14 6.34
C ALA A 189 -4.58 1.80 4.96
N ILE A 190 -5.51 1.61 4.01
CA ILE A 190 -5.42 2.25 2.68
C ILE A 190 -5.32 3.77 2.80
N ARG A 191 -6.16 4.38 3.64
CA ARG A 191 -6.18 5.83 3.81
C ARG A 191 -4.89 6.35 4.42
N ARG A 192 -4.33 5.66 5.41
CA ARG A 192 -3.02 6.01 5.99
C ARG A 192 -1.90 5.94 4.95
N TYR A 193 -1.82 4.86 4.19
CA TYR A 193 -0.82 4.74 3.11
C TYR A 193 -1.03 5.77 1.98
N ALA A 194 -2.25 6.20 1.75
CA ALA A 194 -2.55 7.27 0.81
C ALA A 194 -2.28 8.69 1.38
N GLY A 195 -1.90 8.82 2.66
CA GLY A 195 -1.70 10.11 3.33
C GLY A 195 -2.99 10.90 3.56
N ARG A 196 -4.11 10.17 3.91
CA ARG A 196 -5.46 10.76 3.97
C ARG A 196 -6.18 10.50 5.30
#